data_5f00db9ecd2b316f733c84540cd07832
#
_entry.id   5f00db9ecd2b316f733c84540cd07832
#
_cell.length_a   1.000
_cell.length_b   1.000
_cell.length_c   1.000
_cell.angle_alpha   90.00
_cell.angle_beta   90.00
_cell.angle_gamma   90.00
#
_symmetry.space_group_name_H-M   'P 1'
#
loop_
_entity.id
_entity.type
_entity.pdbx_description
1 polymer ?
#
loop_
_entity_poly.entity_id
_entity_poly.type
_entity_poly.pdbx_seq_one_letter_code
_entity_poly.pdbx_strand_id
1 'polypeptide(L)'
;MEREELLMDALWEMFQRRWALDKTVWRQASEDLNPTELRCIEYVGNHANANATRLAEAFFMTTGATSKLTKKLLAKGFLVRYQKEKNRKEVYFRLSEEGERIYTTVSGLRQSLCRRDVPFFETMADEEYNTILQFAQRYDDYLRRMEKHMS
;
A
#
# COMPACT_ATOMS: atom_id res chain seq x y z
N MET A 1 29.31 12.78 8.44
CA MET A 1 28.12 11.92 8.18
C MET A 1 28.63 10.48 8.05
N GLU A 2 28.12 9.62 8.86
CA GLU A 2 28.46 8.20 8.78
C GLU A 2 27.92 7.60 7.47
N ARG A 3 28.53 6.52 7.04
CA ARG A 3 28.19 5.87 5.76
C ARG A 3 26.72 5.44 5.70
N GLU A 4 26.21 4.95 6.82
CA GLU A 4 24.84 4.50 6.99
C GLU A 4 23.85 5.66 6.88
N GLU A 5 24.17 6.79 7.51
CA GLU A 5 23.34 7.99 7.45
C GLU A 5 23.21 8.50 6.02
N LEU A 6 24.31 8.54 5.28
CA LEU A 6 24.31 8.98 3.89
C LEU A 6 23.41 8.11 3.01
N LEU A 7 23.48 6.78 3.19
CA LEU A 7 22.62 5.86 2.44
C LEU A 7 21.14 6.03 2.81
N MET A 8 20.85 6.12 4.12
CA MET A 8 19.47 6.25 4.59
C MET A 8 18.85 7.58 4.15
N ASP A 9 19.60 8.67 4.20
CA ASP A 9 19.13 9.97 3.72
C ASP A 9 18.82 9.94 2.22
N ALA A 10 19.70 9.34 1.42
CA ALA A 10 19.48 9.20 -0.02
C ALA A 10 18.24 8.38 -0.34
N LEU A 11 18.03 7.25 0.35
CA LEU A 11 16.82 6.43 0.19
C LEU A 11 15.56 7.19 0.61
N TRP A 12 15.63 7.90 1.74
CA TRP A 12 14.52 8.68 2.26
C TRP A 12 14.11 9.79 1.30
N GLU A 13 15.05 10.58 0.82
CA GLU A 13 14.78 11.63 -0.16
C GLU A 13 14.18 11.07 -1.46
N MET A 14 14.72 9.95 -1.94
CA MET A 14 14.21 9.28 -3.13
C MET A 14 12.74 8.87 -2.95
N PHE A 15 12.40 8.23 -1.85
CA PHE A 15 11.03 7.81 -1.56
C PHE A 15 10.09 8.99 -1.37
N GLN A 16 10.52 10.06 -0.72
CA GLN A 16 9.72 11.28 -0.57
C GLN A 16 9.42 11.93 -1.93
N ARG A 17 10.41 12.00 -2.79
CA ARG A 17 10.25 12.54 -4.15
C ARG A 17 9.31 11.68 -4.99
N ARG A 18 9.48 10.37 -4.95
CA ARG A 18 8.58 9.43 -5.61
C ARG A 18 7.15 9.60 -5.12
N TRP A 19 6.97 9.64 -3.80
CA TRP A 19 5.65 9.85 -3.20
C TRP A 19 5.00 11.15 -3.66
N ALA A 20 5.75 12.24 -3.70
CA ALA A 20 5.24 13.53 -4.15
C ALA A 20 4.76 13.49 -5.61
N LEU A 21 5.50 12.81 -6.50
CA LEU A 21 5.11 12.61 -7.88
C LEU A 21 3.87 11.70 -8.00
N ASP A 22 3.87 10.58 -7.31
CA ASP A 22 2.78 9.61 -7.37
C ASP A 22 1.48 10.19 -6.81
N LYS A 23 1.55 11.01 -5.77
CA LYS A 23 0.40 11.69 -5.18
C LYS A 23 -0.39 12.53 -6.16
N THR A 24 0.26 13.18 -7.12
CA THR A 24 -0.42 13.97 -8.15
C THR A 24 -1.24 13.08 -9.09
N VAL A 25 -0.77 11.87 -9.36
CA VAL A 25 -1.47 10.88 -10.17
C VAL A 25 -2.65 10.28 -9.41
N TRP A 26 -2.46 9.91 -8.15
CA TRP A 26 -3.52 9.34 -7.31
C TRP A 26 -4.71 10.28 -7.12
N ARG A 27 -4.48 11.58 -7.06
CA ARG A 27 -5.56 12.59 -6.98
C ARG A 27 -6.52 12.56 -8.16
N GLN A 28 -6.10 12.02 -9.32
CA GLN A 28 -6.95 11.88 -10.49
C GLN A 28 -8.00 10.77 -10.34
N ALA A 29 -7.80 9.85 -9.41
CA ALA A 29 -8.72 8.74 -9.19
C ALA A 29 -10.04 9.18 -8.57
N SER A 30 -10.00 10.11 -7.63
CA SER A 30 -11.18 10.67 -6.96
C SER A 30 -10.81 11.95 -6.21
N GLU A 31 -11.70 12.93 -6.25
CA GLU A 31 -11.60 14.16 -5.45
C GLU A 31 -11.95 13.91 -3.97
N ASP A 32 -12.76 12.87 -3.70
CA ASP A 32 -13.33 12.59 -2.38
C ASP A 32 -12.48 11.60 -1.55
N LEU A 33 -11.44 11.03 -2.14
CA LEU A 33 -10.62 9.99 -1.53
C LEU A 33 -9.15 10.41 -1.43
N ASN A 34 -8.58 10.25 -0.25
CA ASN A 34 -7.15 10.45 -0.04
C ASN A 34 -6.34 9.21 -0.48
N PRO A 35 -5.00 9.30 -0.62
CA PRO A 35 -4.18 8.18 -1.06
C PRO A 35 -4.28 6.92 -0.18
N THR A 36 -4.46 7.06 1.13
CA THR A 36 -4.62 5.91 2.04
C THR A 36 -5.96 5.20 1.80
N GLU A 37 -7.02 5.95 1.58
CA GLU A 37 -8.34 5.41 1.24
C GLU A 37 -8.30 4.67 -0.12
N LEU A 38 -7.61 5.23 -1.12
CA LEU A 38 -7.42 4.59 -2.43
C LEU A 38 -6.63 3.28 -2.30
N ARG A 39 -5.57 3.27 -1.50
CA ARG A 39 -4.80 2.04 -1.21
C ARG A 39 -5.65 0.98 -0.51
N CYS A 40 -6.53 1.39 0.40
CA CYS A 40 -7.44 0.47 1.08
C CYS A 40 -8.42 -0.18 0.08
N ILE A 41 -9.00 0.58 -0.81
CA ILE A 41 -9.88 0.06 -1.87
C ILE A 41 -9.12 -0.92 -2.76
N GLU A 42 -7.91 -0.57 -3.18
CA GLU A 42 -7.06 -1.46 -3.98
C GLU A 42 -6.74 -2.77 -3.24
N TYR A 43 -6.39 -2.69 -1.96
CA TYR A 43 -6.11 -3.86 -1.15
C TYR A 43 -7.33 -4.79 -1.05
N VAL A 44 -8.49 -4.24 -0.75
CA VAL A 44 -9.73 -5.02 -0.65
C VAL A 44 -10.10 -5.66 -1.99
N GLY A 45 -9.88 -4.96 -3.10
CA GLY A 45 -10.08 -5.52 -4.44
C GLY A 45 -9.12 -6.66 -4.79
N ASN A 46 -7.90 -6.62 -4.28
CA ASN A 46 -6.87 -7.63 -4.55
C ASN A 46 -6.91 -8.83 -3.59
N HIS A 47 -7.58 -8.72 -2.45
CA HIS A 47 -7.54 -9.73 -1.39
C HIS A 47 -8.93 -10.13 -0.96
N ALA A 48 -9.28 -11.39 -1.21
CA ALA A 48 -10.47 -11.99 -0.61
C ALA A 48 -10.33 -12.01 0.92
N ASN A 49 -11.44 -11.82 1.61
CA ASN A 49 -11.48 -11.84 3.07
C ASN A 49 -10.61 -10.77 3.75
N ALA A 50 -10.52 -9.60 3.14
CA ALA A 50 -9.87 -8.46 3.79
C ALA A 50 -10.59 -8.10 5.10
N ASN A 51 -9.82 -7.82 6.15
CA ASN A 51 -10.32 -7.39 7.44
C ASN A 51 -9.40 -6.32 8.04
N ALA A 52 -9.82 -5.71 9.16
CA ALA A 52 -9.04 -4.64 9.79
C ALA A 52 -7.63 -5.08 10.22
N THR A 53 -7.49 -6.31 10.69
CA THR A 53 -6.19 -6.87 11.10
C THR A 53 -5.23 -7.01 9.93
N ARG A 54 -5.70 -7.58 8.81
CA ARG A 54 -4.89 -7.74 7.59
C ARG A 54 -4.49 -6.40 6.97
N LEU A 55 -5.41 -5.43 6.99
CA LEU A 55 -5.12 -4.07 6.55
C LEU A 55 -4.07 -3.39 7.44
N ALA A 56 -4.17 -3.56 8.76
CA ALA A 56 -3.20 -3.02 9.70
C ALA A 56 -1.79 -3.55 9.43
N GLU A 57 -1.65 -4.85 9.22
CA GLU A 57 -0.38 -5.48 8.86
C GLU A 57 0.16 -4.97 7.52
N ALA A 58 -0.68 -4.92 6.50
CA ALA A 58 -0.28 -4.50 5.15
C ALA A 58 0.12 -3.02 5.09
N PHE A 59 -0.49 -2.18 5.90
CA PHE A 59 -0.30 -0.72 5.87
C PHE A 59 0.58 -0.19 7.00
N PHE A 60 1.10 -1.08 7.85
CA PHE A 60 1.90 -0.70 9.04
C PHE A 60 1.14 0.31 9.92
N MET A 61 -0.14 0.05 10.13
CA MET A 61 -1.06 0.87 10.92
C MET A 61 -1.56 0.08 12.13
N THR A 62 -2.11 0.80 13.11
CA THR A 62 -2.82 0.16 14.21
C THR A 62 -4.19 -0.36 13.76
N THR A 63 -4.73 -1.37 14.43
CA THR A 63 -6.09 -1.87 14.16
C THR A 63 -7.15 -0.78 14.38
N GLY A 64 -6.95 0.12 15.35
CA GLY A 64 -7.82 1.27 15.57
C GLY A 64 -7.84 2.24 14.39
N ALA A 65 -6.68 2.53 13.80
CA ALA A 65 -6.57 3.38 12.63
C ALA A 65 -7.23 2.75 11.39
N THR A 66 -7.02 1.44 11.17
CA THR A 66 -7.69 0.74 10.06
C THR A 66 -9.18 0.59 10.27
N SER A 67 -9.64 0.45 11.51
CA SER A 67 -11.07 0.46 11.82
C SER A 67 -11.73 1.80 11.48
N LYS A 68 -11.07 2.92 11.77
CA LYS A 68 -11.52 4.25 11.36
C LYS A 68 -11.57 4.39 9.84
N LEU A 69 -10.53 3.93 9.16
CA LEU A 69 -10.41 3.96 7.70
C LEU A 69 -11.55 3.17 7.04
N THR A 70 -11.80 1.95 7.48
CA THR A 70 -12.86 1.09 6.93
C THR A 70 -14.26 1.64 7.22
N LYS A 71 -14.50 2.18 8.41
CA LYS A 71 -15.75 2.88 8.74
C LYS A 71 -16.04 4.06 7.82
N LYS A 72 -15.01 4.85 7.53
CA LYS A 72 -15.11 5.97 6.59
C LYS A 72 -15.49 5.50 5.19
N LEU A 73 -14.85 4.45 4.70
CA LEU A 73 -15.11 3.90 3.38
C LEU A 73 -16.48 3.21 3.28
N LEU A 74 -16.94 2.58 4.35
CA LEU A 74 -18.32 2.08 4.47
C LEU A 74 -19.34 3.21 4.40
N ALA A 75 -19.12 4.28 5.15
CA ALA A 75 -20.00 5.44 5.16
C ALA A 75 -20.06 6.16 3.80
N LYS A 76 -18.94 6.22 3.09
CA LYS A 76 -18.84 6.77 1.73
C LYS A 76 -19.41 5.84 0.64
N GLY A 77 -19.75 4.60 0.99
CA GLY A 77 -20.35 3.64 0.07
C GLY A 77 -19.37 2.88 -0.83
N PHE A 78 -18.09 2.83 -0.50
CA PHE A 78 -17.07 2.12 -1.29
C PHE A 78 -16.84 0.68 -0.85
N LEU A 79 -17.12 0.37 0.41
CA LEU A 79 -16.99 -0.97 0.97
C LEU A 79 -18.35 -1.52 1.43
N VAL A 80 -18.41 -2.85 1.48
CA VAL A 80 -19.53 -3.61 2.06
C VAL A 80 -18.95 -4.56 3.10
N ARG A 81 -19.61 -4.61 4.27
CA ARG A 81 -19.27 -5.58 5.32
C ARG A 81 -19.94 -6.92 5.03
N TYR A 82 -19.25 -7.99 5.37
CA TYR A 82 -19.85 -9.31 5.41
C TYR A 82 -19.24 -10.18 6.49
N GLN A 83 -19.96 -11.23 6.86
CA GLN A 83 -19.51 -12.26 7.78
C GLN A 83 -19.68 -13.62 7.10
N LYS A 84 -18.87 -14.59 7.51
CA LYS A 84 -18.99 -15.95 7.03
C LYS A 84 -19.91 -16.75 7.97
N GLU A 85 -20.70 -17.67 7.44
CA GLU A 85 -21.60 -18.51 8.23
C GLU A 85 -20.86 -19.27 9.35
N LYS A 86 -19.63 -19.74 9.06
CA LYS A 86 -18.80 -20.50 10.00
C LYS A 86 -17.99 -19.65 10.97
N ASN A 87 -17.89 -18.35 10.73
CA ASN A 87 -17.14 -17.42 11.58
C ASN A 87 -17.82 -16.07 11.64
N ARG A 88 -18.78 -15.94 12.55
CA ARG A 88 -19.52 -14.68 12.76
C ARG A 88 -18.81 -13.68 13.69
N LYS A 89 -17.65 -14.05 14.23
CA LYS A 89 -16.86 -13.15 15.08
C LYS A 89 -16.04 -12.18 14.27
N GLU A 90 -15.61 -12.55 13.06
CA GLU A 90 -14.83 -11.70 12.20
C GLU A 90 -15.71 -10.96 11.19
N VAL A 91 -15.34 -9.70 10.95
CA VAL A 91 -15.96 -8.84 9.95
C VAL A 91 -14.99 -8.70 8.79
N TYR A 92 -15.48 -9.02 7.61
CA TYR A 92 -14.73 -8.90 6.36
C TYR A 92 -15.29 -7.76 5.50
N PHE A 93 -14.49 -7.31 4.56
CA PHE A 93 -14.84 -6.25 3.63
C PHE A 93 -14.69 -6.73 2.19
N ARG A 94 -15.61 -6.31 1.36
CA ARG A 94 -15.53 -6.39 -0.10
C ARG A 94 -15.88 -5.06 -0.71
N LEU A 95 -15.56 -4.88 -1.97
CA LEU A 95 -15.91 -3.66 -2.69
C LEU A 95 -17.41 -3.61 -3.00
N SER A 96 -18.00 -2.43 -2.88
CA SER A 96 -19.29 -2.11 -3.47
C SER A 96 -19.13 -1.91 -4.98
N GLU A 97 -20.22 -1.68 -5.70
CA GLU A 97 -20.17 -1.29 -7.11
C GLU A 97 -19.36 -0.02 -7.34
N GLU A 98 -19.52 0.99 -6.50
CA GLU A 98 -18.70 2.22 -6.52
C GLU A 98 -17.23 1.93 -6.19
N GLY A 99 -16.99 1.06 -5.22
CA GLY A 99 -15.64 0.61 -4.87
C GLY A 99 -14.96 -0.09 -6.03
N GLU A 100 -15.66 -0.92 -6.78
CA GLU A 100 -15.13 -1.58 -7.98
C GLU A 100 -14.72 -0.59 -9.08
N ARG A 101 -15.50 0.48 -9.25
CA ARG A 101 -15.12 1.54 -10.21
C ARG A 101 -13.83 2.23 -9.82
N ILE A 102 -13.69 2.61 -8.56
CA ILE A 102 -12.47 3.21 -8.04
C ILE A 102 -11.29 2.22 -8.16
N TYR A 103 -11.50 0.97 -7.81
CA TYR A 103 -10.49 -0.09 -7.94
C TYR A 103 -9.95 -0.19 -9.38
N THR A 104 -10.83 -0.19 -10.37
CA THR A 104 -10.44 -0.24 -11.78
C THR A 104 -9.60 1.00 -12.16
N THR A 105 -10.00 2.18 -11.72
CA THR A 105 -9.26 3.42 -11.96
C THR A 105 -7.88 3.39 -11.29
N VAL A 106 -7.81 3.00 -10.03
CA VAL A 106 -6.56 2.88 -9.26
C VAL A 106 -5.61 1.88 -9.90
N SER A 107 -6.11 0.73 -10.32
CA SER A 107 -5.31 -0.30 -11.00
C SER A 107 -4.70 0.22 -12.30
N GLY A 108 -5.47 0.97 -13.08
CA GLY A 108 -4.98 1.62 -14.31
C GLY A 108 -3.90 2.68 -14.02
N LEU A 109 -4.10 3.49 -12.99
CA LEU A 109 -3.11 4.49 -12.57
C LEU A 109 -1.82 3.85 -12.09
N ARG A 110 -1.92 2.76 -11.31
CA ARG A 110 -0.74 1.99 -10.88
C ARG A 110 0.06 1.47 -12.06
N GLN A 111 -0.59 0.91 -13.07
CA GLN A 111 0.08 0.48 -14.29
C GLN A 111 0.77 1.63 -15.01
N SER A 112 0.14 2.80 -15.07
CA SER A 112 0.73 4.00 -15.66
C SER A 112 1.98 4.45 -14.91
N LEU A 113 1.95 4.41 -13.58
CA LEU A 113 3.11 4.74 -12.75
C LEU A 113 4.27 3.74 -12.98
N CYS A 114 3.97 2.46 -13.08
CA CYS A 114 4.98 1.44 -13.41
C CYS A 114 5.60 1.70 -14.78
N ARG A 115 4.79 1.98 -15.80
CA ARG A 115 5.28 2.28 -17.14
C ARG A 115 6.12 3.55 -17.21
N ARG A 116 5.80 4.55 -16.41
CA ARG A 116 6.59 5.79 -16.31
C ARG A 116 8.04 5.50 -15.95
N ASP A 117 8.25 4.56 -15.04
CA ASP A 117 9.56 4.28 -14.47
C ASP A 117 10.35 3.20 -15.23
N VAL A 118 9.69 2.46 -16.15
CA VAL A 118 10.35 1.41 -16.96
C VAL A 118 11.62 1.90 -17.66
N PRO A 119 11.65 3.05 -18.34
CA PRO A 119 12.86 3.51 -19.04
C PRO A 119 14.06 3.69 -18.12
N PHE A 120 13.83 4.05 -16.85
CA PHE A 120 14.91 4.13 -15.87
C PHE A 120 15.43 2.73 -15.52
N PHE A 121 14.53 1.79 -15.23
CA PHE A 121 14.91 0.43 -14.84
C PHE A 121 15.56 -0.36 -15.99
N GLU A 122 15.21 -0.08 -17.23
CA GLU A 122 15.85 -0.66 -18.42
C GLU A 122 17.33 -0.29 -18.56
N THR A 123 17.79 0.81 -17.93
CA THR A 123 19.19 1.21 -17.93
C THR A 123 20.05 0.43 -16.93
N MET A 124 19.43 -0.31 -16.02
CA MET A 124 20.14 -1.05 -14.98
C MET A 124 20.74 -2.35 -15.53
N ALA A 125 21.99 -2.62 -15.18
CA ALA A 125 22.56 -3.94 -15.39
C ALA A 125 21.93 -4.96 -14.44
N ASP A 126 21.84 -6.21 -14.84
CA ASP A 126 21.30 -7.30 -14.03
C ASP A 126 21.99 -7.42 -12.67
N GLU A 127 23.30 -7.23 -12.62
CA GLU A 127 24.07 -7.26 -11.38
C GLU A 127 23.65 -6.15 -10.41
N GLU A 128 23.47 -4.93 -10.93
CA GLU A 128 23.00 -3.78 -10.13
C GLU A 128 21.59 -4.03 -9.59
N TYR A 129 20.68 -4.48 -10.45
CA TYR A 129 19.31 -4.83 -10.07
C TYR A 129 19.29 -5.89 -8.95
N ASN A 130 20.04 -6.99 -9.12
CA ASN A 130 20.10 -8.07 -8.15
C ASN A 130 20.69 -7.61 -6.81
N THR A 131 21.71 -6.76 -6.85
CA THR A 131 22.34 -6.19 -5.64
C THR A 131 21.34 -5.34 -4.85
N ILE A 132 20.60 -4.47 -5.53
CA ILE A 132 19.60 -3.61 -4.89
C ILE A 132 18.44 -4.44 -4.32
N LEU A 133 17.95 -5.41 -5.08
CA LEU A 133 16.88 -6.30 -4.63
C LEU A 133 17.28 -7.10 -3.39
N GLN A 134 18.49 -7.66 -3.38
CA GLN A 134 19.04 -8.39 -2.22
C GLN A 134 19.19 -7.46 -1.00
N PHE A 135 19.67 -6.24 -1.21
CA PHE A 135 19.75 -5.25 -0.14
C PHE A 135 18.36 -4.99 0.48
N ALA A 136 17.37 -4.71 -0.37
CA ALA A 136 16.01 -4.43 0.09
C ALA A 136 15.42 -5.61 0.90
N GLN A 137 15.59 -6.84 0.41
CA GLN A 137 15.12 -8.06 1.09
C GLN A 137 15.80 -8.28 2.45
N ARG A 138 17.13 -8.15 2.49
CA ARG A 138 17.89 -8.33 3.73
C ARG A 138 17.56 -7.27 4.76
N TYR A 139 17.35 -6.04 4.33
CA TYR A 139 17.01 -4.95 5.24
C TYR A 139 15.58 -5.09 5.76
N ASP A 140 14.63 -5.47 4.91
CA ASP A 140 13.26 -5.79 5.34
C ASP A 140 13.24 -6.92 6.37
N ASP A 141 13.98 -8.00 6.15
CA ASP A 141 14.10 -9.11 7.11
C ASP A 141 14.69 -8.65 8.45
N TYR A 142 15.68 -7.77 8.41
CA TYR A 142 16.25 -7.18 9.62
C TYR A 142 15.20 -6.37 10.40
N LEU A 143 14.46 -5.50 9.72
CA LEU A 143 13.41 -4.67 10.33
C LEU A 143 12.29 -5.52 10.93
N ARG A 144 11.86 -6.59 10.25
CA ARG A 144 10.87 -7.54 10.79
C ARG A 144 11.32 -8.20 12.08
N ARG A 145 12.59 -8.52 12.21
CA ARG A 145 13.15 -9.05 13.46
C ARG A 145 13.10 -8.01 14.58
N MET A 146 13.39 -6.76 14.27
CA MET A 146 13.31 -5.66 15.25
C MET A 146 11.88 -5.46 15.75
N GLU A 147 10.88 -5.51 14.88
CA GLU A 147 9.46 -5.40 15.26
C GLU A 147 9.06 -6.48 16.29
N LYS A 148 9.50 -7.73 16.10
CA LYS A 148 9.20 -8.83 17.03
C LYS A 148 9.82 -8.63 18.42
N HIS A 149 10.93 -7.90 18.52
CA HIS A 149 11.58 -7.61 19.79
C HIS A 149 10.97 -6.40 20.50
N MET A 150 10.24 -5.54 19.80
CA MET A 150 9.57 -4.36 20.35
C MET A 150 8.12 -4.62 20.78
N SER A 151 7.53 -5.76 20.38
CA SER A 151 6.20 -6.22 20.80
C SER A 151 6.32 -7.09 22.02
#